data_c0ca05c39f7ad4fcdc3ad6a093424794
#
_entry.id   c0ca05c39f7ad4fcdc3ad6a093424794
#
_cell.length_a   1.000
_cell.length_b   1.000
_cell.length_c   1.000
_cell.angle_alpha   90.00
_cell.angle_beta   90.00
_cell.angle_gamma   90.00
#
_symmetry.space_group_name_H-M   'P 1'
#
loop_
_entity.id
_entity.type
_entity.pdbx_description
1 polymer ?
#
loop_
_entity_poly.entity_id
_entity_poly.type
_entity_poly.pdbx_seq_one_letter_code
_entity_poly.pdbx_strand_id
1 'polypeptide(L)'
;VGIGFFRMNTLEMFPVHQDHYVSYQQKFDITDPTAIWRCIVFLEDWKSGHYMEVDGEPIVAWKKGDYVMWNYDVPHFAGNFGMEPRYTMQITGVQPQ
;
A
#
# COMPACT_ATOMS: atom_id res chain seq x y z
N VAL A 1 5.48 -14.60 -0.13
CA VAL A 1 5.17 -13.29 -0.72
C VAL A 1 3.75 -13.29 -1.27
N GLY A 2 2.96 -12.30 -0.89
CA GLY A 2 1.64 -12.07 -1.45
C GLY A 2 1.69 -10.92 -2.45
N ILE A 3 1.03 -11.09 -3.60
CA ILE A 3 0.97 -10.06 -4.64
C ILE A 3 -0.49 -9.85 -5.03
N GLY A 4 -0.91 -8.60 -5.09
CA GLY A 4 -2.23 -8.21 -5.54
C GLY A 4 -2.19 -6.99 -6.43
N PHE A 5 -3.15 -6.88 -7.34
CA PHE A 5 -3.32 -5.72 -8.21
C PHE A 5 -4.59 -5.00 -7.81
N PHE A 6 -4.52 -3.68 -7.71
CA PHE A 6 -5.64 -2.88 -7.20
C PHE A 6 -5.93 -1.72 -8.13
N ARG A 7 -7.22 -1.45 -8.27
CA ARG A 7 -7.74 -0.27 -8.95
C ARG A 7 -8.51 0.55 -7.93
N MET A 8 -8.16 1.82 -7.81
CA MET A 8 -8.90 2.77 -6.97
C MET A 8 -9.63 3.74 -7.88
N ASN A 9 -10.94 3.68 -7.89
CA ASN A 9 -11.78 4.54 -8.71
C ASN A 9 -11.96 5.92 -8.07
N THR A 10 -12.48 6.88 -8.86
CA THR A 10 -12.79 8.23 -8.38
C THR A 10 -13.68 8.17 -7.14
N LEU A 11 -13.31 8.95 -6.12
CA LEU A 11 -13.96 9.07 -4.81
C LEU A 11 -13.84 7.85 -3.90
N GLU A 12 -13.09 6.83 -4.29
CA GLU A 12 -12.73 5.76 -3.37
C GLU A 12 -11.59 6.22 -2.46
N MET A 13 -11.62 5.75 -1.21
CA MET A 13 -10.57 6.05 -0.26
C MET A 13 -10.44 4.93 0.77
N PHE A 14 -9.21 4.74 1.24
CA PHE A 14 -8.91 3.95 2.42
C PHE A 14 -8.49 4.93 3.52
N PRO A 15 -9.31 5.11 4.57
CA PRO A 15 -8.98 6.03 5.68
C PRO A 15 -7.69 5.61 6.38
N VAL A 16 -7.14 6.50 7.19
CA VAL A 16 -5.94 6.19 7.98
C VAL A 16 -6.21 4.93 8.80
N HIS A 17 -5.36 3.93 8.62
CA HIS A 17 -5.48 2.63 9.29
C HIS A 17 -4.13 1.96 9.44
N GLN A 18 -4.10 0.92 10.25
CA GLN A 18 -2.95 0.05 10.43
C GLN A 18 -3.38 -1.37 10.09
N ASP A 19 -2.56 -2.06 9.31
CA ASP A 19 -2.83 -3.46 8.95
C ASP A 19 -2.15 -4.38 9.95
N HIS A 20 -2.86 -5.35 10.50
CA HIS A 20 -2.28 -6.33 11.41
C HIS A 20 -2.04 -7.69 10.76
N TYR A 21 -2.50 -7.88 9.52
CA TYR A 21 -2.16 -9.04 8.68
C TYR A 21 -2.54 -10.39 9.30
N VAL A 22 -3.65 -10.48 10.02
CA VAL A 22 -4.03 -11.69 10.75
C VAL A 22 -4.14 -12.90 9.82
N SER A 23 -4.86 -12.75 8.69
CA SER A 23 -5.02 -13.84 7.72
C SER A 23 -3.70 -14.26 7.10
N TYR A 24 -2.82 -13.28 6.80
CA TYR A 24 -1.50 -13.54 6.24
C TYR A 24 -0.64 -14.32 7.24
N GLN A 25 -0.65 -13.92 8.51
CA GLN A 25 0.07 -14.61 9.57
C GLN A 25 -0.39 -16.07 9.72
N GLN A 26 -1.68 -16.29 9.68
CA GLN A 26 -2.26 -17.64 9.80
C GLN A 26 -1.89 -18.51 8.60
N LYS A 27 -2.01 -17.97 7.40
CA LYS A 27 -1.73 -18.72 6.16
C LYS A 27 -0.28 -19.14 6.04
N PHE A 28 0.65 -18.31 6.46
CA PHE A 28 2.10 -18.56 6.33
C PHE A 28 2.80 -18.89 7.65
N ASP A 29 2.03 -19.15 8.70
CA ASP A 29 2.54 -19.55 10.02
C ASP A 29 3.61 -18.60 10.56
N ILE A 30 3.31 -17.28 10.47
CA ILE A 30 4.24 -16.24 10.89
C ILE A 30 4.08 -16.03 12.40
N THR A 31 5.17 -16.19 13.14
CA THR A 31 5.18 -16.05 14.61
C THR A 31 5.55 -14.63 15.05
N ASP A 32 6.30 -13.89 14.22
CA ASP A 32 6.68 -12.51 14.50
C ASP A 32 6.06 -11.56 13.45
N PRO A 33 4.90 -10.95 13.75
CA PRO A 33 4.25 -10.06 12.79
C PRO A 33 5.06 -8.80 12.47
N THR A 34 6.00 -8.41 13.33
CA THR A 34 6.83 -7.23 13.08
C THR A 34 7.80 -7.43 11.92
N ALA A 35 7.99 -8.66 11.46
CA ALA A 35 8.80 -8.97 10.29
C ALA A 35 8.04 -8.75 8.96
N ILE A 36 6.75 -8.50 9.01
CA ILE A 36 5.92 -8.28 7.82
C ILE A 36 6.15 -6.88 7.27
N TRP A 37 6.31 -6.80 5.96
CA TRP A 37 6.40 -5.53 5.25
C TRP A 37 5.45 -5.51 4.08
N ARG A 38 5.13 -4.31 3.62
CA ARG A 38 4.29 -4.08 2.44
C ARG A 38 4.94 -3.08 1.50
N CYS A 39 4.80 -3.32 0.21
CA CYS A 39 5.28 -2.44 -0.83
C CYS A 39 4.13 -2.15 -1.80
N ILE A 40 3.95 -0.89 -2.15
CA ILE A 40 3.04 -0.47 -3.20
C ILE A 40 3.88 0.02 -4.36
N VAL A 41 3.67 -0.57 -5.53
CA VAL A 41 4.30 -0.15 -6.78
C VAL A 41 3.25 0.58 -7.61
N PHE A 42 3.56 1.80 -8.04
CA PHE A 42 2.67 2.57 -8.89
C PHE A 42 2.82 2.12 -10.33
N LEU A 43 1.73 1.65 -10.92
CA LEU A 43 1.74 1.08 -12.27
C LEU A 43 1.61 2.12 -13.36
N GLU A 44 1.28 3.35 -12.99
CA GLU A 44 1.16 4.49 -13.89
C GLU A 44 1.72 5.74 -13.20
N ASP A 45 2.03 6.76 -14.01
CA ASP A 45 2.39 8.08 -13.47
C ASP A 45 1.24 8.65 -12.63
N TRP A 46 1.61 9.46 -11.63
CA TRP A 46 0.66 10.19 -10.80
C TRP A 46 -0.28 11.03 -11.65
N LYS A 47 -1.55 11.03 -11.25
CA LYS A 47 -2.60 11.85 -11.89
C LYS A 47 -3.23 12.75 -10.83
N SER A 48 -3.70 13.90 -11.28
CA SER A 48 -4.29 14.89 -10.39
C SER A 48 -5.40 14.28 -9.53
N GLY A 49 -5.35 14.54 -8.22
CA GLY A 49 -6.30 14.01 -7.25
C GLY A 49 -5.93 12.68 -6.61
N HIS A 50 -4.90 11.98 -7.10
CA HIS A 50 -4.38 10.80 -6.45
C HIS A 50 -3.56 11.22 -5.23
N TYR A 51 -3.81 10.58 -4.09
CA TYR A 51 -3.15 10.96 -2.84
C TYR A 51 -2.87 9.74 -1.98
N MET A 52 -1.73 9.77 -1.31
CA MET A 52 -1.35 8.74 -0.37
C MET A 52 -0.52 9.34 0.76
N GLU A 53 -0.67 8.79 1.95
CA GLU A 53 0.18 9.10 3.10
C GLU A 53 0.68 7.81 3.73
N VAL A 54 1.94 7.80 4.12
CA VAL A 54 2.53 6.72 4.91
C VAL A 54 3.23 7.36 6.11
N ASP A 55 2.82 7.00 7.30
CA ASP A 55 3.34 7.54 8.56
C ASP A 55 3.27 9.08 8.60
N GLY A 56 2.17 9.65 8.08
CA GLY A 56 1.95 11.09 8.02
C GLY A 56 2.69 11.79 6.89
N GLU A 57 3.50 11.10 6.10
CA GLU A 57 4.24 11.67 4.98
C GLU A 57 3.43 11.62 3.70
N PRO A 58 3.11 12.77 3.07
CA PRO A 58 2.41 12.78 1.80
C PRO A 58 3.27 12.17 0.68
N ILE A 59 2.63 11.39 -0.18
CA ILE A 59 3.26 10.79 -1.34
C ILE A 59 2.41 11.14 -2.55
N VAL A 60 2.97 11.94 -3.45
CA VAL A 60 2.33 12.40 -4.69
C VAL A 60 3.42 12.54 -5.77
N ALA A 61 2.98 12.86 -6.98
CA ALA A 61 3.88 13.12 -8.11
C ALA A 61 4.81 11.94 -8.44
N TRP A 62 4.36 10.73 -8.18
CA TRP A 62 5.14 9.53 -8.51
C TRP A 62 5.20 9.28 -10.01
N LYS A 63 6.19 8.50 -10.41
CA LYS A 63 6.35 8.01 -11.78
C LYS A 63 6.04 6.52 -11.83
N LYS A 64 5.58 6.07 -12.98
CA LYS A 64 5.37 4.64 -13.23
C LYS A 64 6.60 3.86 -12.80
N GLY A 65 6.40 2.84 -11.97
CA GLY A 65 7.47 2.00 -11.44
C GLY A 65 8.04 2.46 -10.11
N ASP A 66 7.73 3.68 -9.66
CA ASP A 66 8.07 4.11 -8.31
C ASP A 66 7.35 3.25 -7.29
N TYR A 67 7.91 3.15 -6.09
CA TYR A 67 7.31 2.36 -5.04
C TYR A 67 7.49 3.03 -3.68
N VAL A 68 6.65 2.61 -2.75
CA VAL A 68 6.76 2.97 -1.34
C VAL A 68 6.63 1.71 -0.51
N MET A 69 7.43 1.60 0.54
CA MET A 69 7.43 0.45 1.45
C MET A 69 7.22 0.91 2.88
N TRP A 70 6.56 0.06 3.67
CA TRP A 70 6.47 0.28 5.12
C TRP A 70 6.46 -1.06 5.85
N ASN A 71 6.89 -0.98 7.11
CA ASN A 71 6.92 -2.13 7.99
C ASN A 71 5.55 -2.33 8.66
N TYR A 72 5.45 -3.40 9.41
CA TYR A 72 4.26 -3.73 10.20
C TYR A 72 3.80 -2.53 11.04
N ASP A 73 2.48 -2.37 11.10
CA ASP A 73 1.81 -1.43 11.99
C ASP A 73 2.07 0.06 11.71
N VAL A 74 2.47 0.41 10.50
CA VAL A 74 2.63 1.80 10.10
C VAL A 74 1.29 2.35 9.60
N PRO A 75 0.79 3.47 10.15
CA PRO A 75 -0.46 4.06 9.67
C PRO A 75 -0.31 4.60 8.26
N HIS A 76 -1.31 4.37 7.44
CA HIS A 76 -1.31 4.81 6.05
C HIS A 76 -2.72 5.14 5.57
N PHE A 77 -2.78 5.95 4.53
CA PHE A 77 -4.02 6.46 3.94
C PHE A 77 -3.85 6.53 2.43
N ALA A 78 -4.93 6.27 1.70
CA ALA A 78 -4.95 6.48 0.25
C ALA A 78 -6.32 6.95 -0.18
N GLY A 79 -6.35 7.82 -1.19
CA GLY A 79 -7.60 8.31 -1.76
C GLY A 79 -7.43 8.73 -3.21
N ASN A 80 -8.52 8.66 -3.95
CA ASN A 80 -8.58 9.13 -5.33
C ASN A 80 -9.66 10.21 -5.43
N PHE A 81 -9.24 11.46 -5.45
CA PHE A 81 -10.11 12.63 -5.57
C PHE A 81 -10.07 13.21 -6.98
N GLY A 82 -9.48 12.50 -7.93
CA GLY A 82 -9.36 12.91 -9.31
C GLY A 82 -10.40 12.26 -10.22
N MET A 83 -10.18 12.36 -11.53
CA MET A 83 -11.11 11.89 -12.54
C MET A 83 -10.71 10.55 -13.16
N GLU A 84 -9.52 10.05 -12.86
CA GLU A 84 -9.00 8.83 -13.47
C GLU A 84 -8.66 7.80 -12.39
N PRO A 85 -8.85 6.50 -12.68
CA PRO A 85 -8.53 5.46 -11.71
C PRO A 85 -7.02 5.38 -11.45
N ARG A 86 -6.66 4.90 -10.26
CA ARG A 86 -5.27 4.63 -9.86
C ARG A 86 -5.04 3.13 -9.87
N TYR A 87 -3.95 2.71 -10.49
CA TYR A 87 -3.56 1.30 -10.54
C TYR A 87 -2.27 1.07 -9.78
N THR A 88 -2.29 0.09 -8.89
CA THR A 88 -1.13 -0.28 -8.08
C THR A 88 -0.98 -1.78 -8.00
N MET A 89 0.27 -2.21 -7.75
CA MET A 89 0.58 -3.58 -7.36
C MET A 89 1.02 -3.55 -5.91
N GLN A 90 0.42 -4.42 -5.10
CA GLN A 90 0.75 -4.53 -3.68
C GLN A 90 1.50 -5.82 -3.42
N ILE A 91 2.63 -5.72 -2.76
CA ILE A 91 3.45 -6.86 -2.38
C ILE A 91 3.53 -6.91 -0.86
N THR A 92 3.25 -8.08 -0.31
CA THR A 92 3.39 -8.31 1.13
C THR A 92 4.41 -9.41 1.32
N GLY A 93 5.40 -9.18 2.16
CA GLY A 93 6.47 -10.13 2.41
C GLY A 93 6.90 -10.15 3.86
N VAL A 94 7.85 -11.01 4.15
CA VAL A 94 8.39 -11.21 5.50
C VAL A 94 9.91 -11.11 5.42
N GLN A 95 10.50 -10.32 6.32
CA GLN A 95 11.95 -10.24 6.39
C GLN A 95 12.54 -11.57 6.86
N PRO A 96 13.68 -11.99 6.32
CA PRO A 96 14.38 -13.19 6.80
C PRO A 96 14.75 -13.01 8.27
N GLN A 97 14.59 -14.08 9.02
CA GLN A 97 14.96 -14.13 10.43
C GLN A 97 16.27 -14.86 10.65
#